data_6eade62b50e66f1400e22222935d0632
#
_entry.id   6eade62b50e66f1400e22222935d0632
#
_cell.length_a   1.000
_cell.length_b   1.000
_cell.length_c   1.000
_cell.angle_alpha   90.00
_cell.angle_beta   90.00
_cell.angle_gamma   90.00
#
_symmetry.space_group_name_H-M   'P 1'
#
loop_
_entity.id
_entity.type
_entity.pdbx_description
1 polymer ?
#
loop_
_entity_poly.entity_id
_entity_poly.type
_entity_poly.pdbx_seq_one_letter_code
_entity_poly.pdbx_strand_id
1 'polypeptide(L)'
;MTIRKFIEHAGYYFNLMPDKEEEQAIIAQITEGVSFRGANLWVLIFAIFIASLGLNVNSTAVIIGAMLISPLMGPIVGMGLAVGTNNLDLLKRAGKNFGVATLISVLTATVYFLLTPLSEARSELLARTSPTLYDVLIAFCGGAAGIIALCTRGKGNVIPGVAIATALMPPLCTAGFGLATGHLLYFLEAFYLFFINTVFIALATYCGVRLMHFQKYEYQLNGRAVRGRRILMSIVILTMLPATYMTIRIVQQSIFDNNVRKFVKTELTQRGTQIISSDVDKDSLKLRVVAVGREISNLTQTEAQRRMNEYGLEDYTLRIIQGTQSDSVLALSHQISSLTTSQETEHRQLLQLSAENVLLNQQLNEYKRYEALAAEIRPELASLFPQISKFALQRVVEVNRDSTDTHQYVTAIIESDKRKSFSEEEIKKLHNWLLARIKTDSLIVIKREVR
;
A
#
# COMPACT_ATOMS: atom_id res chain seq x y z
N MET A 1 -38.96 20.55 -16.23
CA MET A 1 -39.42 19.86 -15.01
C MET A 1 -39.06 20.75 -13.83
N THR A 2 -40.04 21.31 -13.11
CA THR A 2 -39.80 22.34 -12.09
C THR A 2 -39.03 21.71 -10.92
N ILE A 3 -38.03 22.39 -10.36
CA ILE A 3 -37.20 21.92 -9.20
C ILE A 3 -38.08 21.35 -8.09
N ARG A 4 -39.24 21.93 -7.85
CA ARG A 4 -40.23 21.47 -6.87
C ARG A 4 -40.76 20.05 -7.16
N LYS A 5 -41.08 19.71 -8.41
CA LYS A 5 -41.51 18.35 -8.81
C LYS A 5 -40.38 17.33 -8.69
N PHE A 6 -39.14 17.75 -8.93
CA PHE A 6 -37.96 16.89 -8.72
C PHE A 6 -37.74 16.58 -7.23
N ILE A 7 -37.89 17.59 -6.35
CA ILE A 7 -37.76 17.41 -4.88
C ILE A 7 -38.89 16.53 -4.34
N GLU A 8 -40.14 16.72 -4.82
CA GLU A 8 -41.28 15.87 -4.42
C GLU A 8 -41.10 14.42 -4.90
N HIS A 9 -40.56 14.22 -6.10
CA HIS A 9 -40.30 12.89 -6.66
C HIS A 9 -39.14 12.20 -5.97
N ALA A 10 -38.04 12.92 -5.72
CA ALA A 10 -36.93 12.43 -4.91
C ALA A 10 -37.37 12.08 -3.48
N GLY A 11 -38.21 12.94 -2.86
CA GLY A 11 -38.77 12.68 -1.53
C GLY A 11 -39.53 11.38 -1.43
N TYR A 12 -40.23 10.96 -2.49
CA TYR A 12 -40.94 9.68 -2.53
C TYR A 12 -39.97 8.48 -2.48
N TYR A 13 -38.92 8.49 -3.27
CA TYR A 13 -37.95 7.40 -3.30
C TYR A 13 -37.06 7.31 -2.05
N PHE A 14 -36.77 8.44 -1.40
CA PHE A 14 -35.96 8.50 -0.19
C PHE A 14 -36.77 8.50 1.12
N ASN A 15 -38.08 8.27 1.06
CA ASN A 15 -38.92 8.21 2.24
C ASN A 15 -38.74 6.87 2.97
N LEU A 16 -38.10 6.90 4.15
CA LEU A 16 -37.86 5.72 4.98
C LEU A 16 -39.04 5.30 5.85
N MET A 17 -40.09 6.17 5.96
CA MET A 17 -41.20 5.94 6.88
C MET A 17 -42.07 4.72 6.55
N PRO A 18 -42.37 4.40 5.26
CA PRO A 18 -43.18 3.23 4.90
C PRO A 18 -42.52 1.89 5.29
N ASP A 19 -41.19 1.84 5.28
CA ASP A 19 -40.42 0.63 5.55
C ASP A 19 -40.02 0.51 7.02
N LYS A 20 -40.33 1.51 7.86
CA LYS A 20 -39.95 1.52 9.28
C LYS A 20 -40.64 0.38 10.03
N GLU A 21 -39.87 -0.37 10.81
CA GLU A 21 -40.32 -1.37 11.77
C GLU A 21 -41.04 -0.68 12.94
N GLU A 22 -41.78 -1.44 13.72
CA GLU A 22 -42.40 -0.93 14.96
C GLU A 22 -41.33 -0.43 15.94
N GLU A 23 -41.49 0.78 16.46
CA GLU A 23 -40.47 1.44 17.28
C GLU A 23 -40.12 0.65 18.53
N GLN A 24 -41.10 0.01 19.17
CA GLN A 24 -40.85 -0.84 20.34
C GLN A 24 -40.00 -2.06 20.01
N ALA A 25 -40.22 -2.68 18.84
CA ALA A 25 -39.46 -3.82 18.36
C ALA A 25 -37.98 -3.42 18.09
N ILE A 26 -37.79 -2.26 17.45
CA ILE A 26 -36.41 -1.73 17.21
C ILE A 26 -35.68 -1.44 18.52
N ILE A 27 -36.35 -0.78 19.48
CA ILE A 27 -35.77 -0.46 20.77
C ILE A 27 -35.43 -1.76 21.56
N ALA A 28 -36.32 -2.75 21.51
CA ALA A 28 -36.11 -4.05 22.16
C ALA A 28 -34.90 -4.76 21.54
N GLN A 29 -34.80 -4.85 20.21
CA GLN A 29 -33.73 -5.48 19.48
C GLN A 29 -32.37 -4.82 19.78
N ILE A 30 -32.28 -3.49 19.72
CA ILE A 30 -31.05 -2.77 20.04
C ILE A 30 -30.69 -2.94 21.52
N THR A 31 -31.66 -2.91 22.44
CA THR A 31 -31.42 -3.08 23.88
C THR A 31 -30.94 -4.48 24.22
N GLU A 32 -31.44 -5.51 23.54
CA GLU A 32 -30.94 -6.90 23.65
C GLU A 32 -29.49 -6.98 23.18
N GLY A 33 -29.15 -6.37 22.04
CA GLY A 33 -27.79 -6.31 21.51
C GLY A 33 -26.80 -5.54 22.41
N VAL A 34 -27.27 -4.68 23.30
CA VAL A 34 -26.41 -4.01 24.30
C VAL A 34 -25.90 -4.99 25.36
N SER A 35 -26.58 -6.12 25.58
CA SER A 35 -26.21 -7.08 26.63
C SER A 35 -24.94 -7.85 26.28
N PHE A 36 -23.89 -7.69 27.10
CA PHE A 36 -22.58 -8.32 26.91
C PHE A 36 -22.35 -9.39 28.00
N ARG A 37 -23.00 -10.54 27.85
CA ARG A 37 -22.89 -11.65 28.78
C ARG A 37 -22.93 -12.99 28.04
N GLY A 38 -22.33 -14.02 28.65
CA GLY A 38 -22.41 -15.39 28.16
C GLY A 38 -21.85 -15.57 26.76
N ALA A 39 -22.69 -16.03 25.83
CA ALA A 39 -22.26 -16.32 24.44
C ALA A 39 -21.63 -15.14 23.69
N ASN A 40 -22.18 -13.94 23.86
CA ASN A 40 -21.65 -12.74 23.17
C ASN A 40 -20.20 -12.44 23.56
N LEU A 41 -19.81 -12.77 24.79
CA LEU A 41 -18.44 -12.54 25.26
C LEU A 41 -17.47 -13.55 24.65
N TRP A 42 -17.86 -14.83 24.59
CA TRP A 42 -17.06 -15.86 23.92
C TRP A 42 -16.93 -15.60 22.41
N VAL A 43 -18.02 -15.22 21.76
CA VAL A 43 -18.01 -14.85 20.35
C VAL A 43 -17.06 -13.67 20.10
N LEU A 44 -17.05 -12.66 21.00
CA LEU A 44 -16.10 -11.56 20.90
C LEU A 44 -14.65 -12.03 21.00
N ILE A 45 -14.32 -12.88 21.99
CA ILE A 45 -12.97 -13.41 22.20
C ILE A 45 -12.49 -14.15 20.94
N PHE A 46 -13.31 -15.08 20.41
CA PHE A 46 -12.95 -15.79 19.18
C PHE A 46 -12.84 -14.88 17.98
N ALA A 47 -13.74 -13.90 17.84
CA ALA A 47 -13.67 -12.94 16.74
C ALA A 47 -12.39 -12.10 16.79
N ILE A 48 -11.99 -11.61 17.97
CA ILE A 48 -10.72 -10.88 18.16
C ILE A 48 -9.52 -11.78 17.88
N PHE A 49 -9.58 -13.04 18.28
CA PHE A 49 -8.52 -14.01 18.01
C PHE A 49 -8.34 -14.24 16.50
N ILE A 50 -9.44 -14.48 15.76
CA ILE A 50 -9.42 -14.64 14.29
C ILE A 50 -8.96 -13.35 13.61
N ALA A 51 -9.42 -12.17 14.06
CA ALA A 51 -8.99 -10.90 13.51
C ALA A 51 -7.50 -10.65 13.73
N SER A 52 -6.99 -10.94 14.92
CA SER A 52 -5.55 -10.80 15.24
C SER A 52 -4.70 -11.74 14.39
N LEU A 53 -5.17 -12.98 14.17
CA LEU A 53 -4.56 -13.94 13.29
C LEU A 53 -4.57 -13.42 11.83
N GLY A 54 -5.71 -12.90 11.35
CA GLY A 54 -5.85 -12.29 10.03
C GLY A 54 -4.91 -11.12 9.80
N LEU A 55 -4.75 -10.24 10.79
CA LEU A 55 -3.80 -9.13 10.79
C LEU A 55 -2.36 -9.62 10.74
N ASN A 56 -2.04 -10.66 11.50
CA ASN A 56 -0.70 -11.22 11.55
C ASN A 56 -0.26 -11.89 10.24
N VAL A 57 -1.19 -12.59 9.56
CA VAL A 57 -0.92 -13.20 8.24
C VAL A 57 -1.21 -12.25 7.07
N ASN A 58 -1.56 -10.99 7.33
CA ASN A 58 -1.89 -9.96 6.35
C ASN A 58 -3.04 -10.37 5.40
N SER A 59 -4.06 -11.05 5.93
CA SER A 59 -5.20 -11.55 5.16
C SER A 59 -6.46 -10.72 5.43
N THR A 60 -6.75 -9.78 4.54
CA THR A 60 -7.95 -8.91 4.61
C THR A 60 -9.25 -9.73 4.64
N ALA A 61 -9.30 -10.86 3.93
CA ALA A 61 -10.48 -11.73 3.90
C ALA A 61 -10.79 -12.34 5.26
N VAL A 62 -9.77 -12.83 5.99
CA VAL A 62 -9.92 -13.38 7.35
C VAL A 62 -10.35 -12.29 8.32
N ILE A 63 -9.78 -11.09 8.20
CA ILE A 63 -10.14 -9.94 9.02
C ILE A 63 -11.62 -9.58 8.83
N ILE A 64 -12.08 -9.49 7.57
CA ILE A 64 -13.50 -9.22 7.26
C ILE A 64 -14.41 -10.31 7.84
N GLY A 65 -14.05 -11.57 7.68
CA GLY A 65 -14.81 -12.69 8.27
C GLY A 65 -14.97 -12.59 9.79
N ALA A 66 -13.89 -12.23 10.48
CA ALA A 66 -13.91 -12.02 11.95
C ALA A 66 -14.83 -10.84 12.35
N MET A 67 -14.80 -9.75 11.57
CA MET A 67 -15.64 -8.57 11.82
C MET A 67 -17.13 -8.87 11.76
N LEU A 68 -17.55 -9.79 10.86
CA LEU A 68 -18.95 -10.14 10.66
C LEU A 68 -19.59 -10.83 11.88
N ILE A 69 -18.80 -11.54 12.67
CA ILE A 69 -19.26 -12.26 13.84
C ILE A 69 -19.14 -11.43 15.13
N SER A 70 -18.54 -10.24 15.07
CA SER A 70 -18.24 -9.43 16.24
C SER A 70 -19.49 -8.75 16.83
N PRO A 71 -19.78 -8.91 18.11
CA PRO A 71 -20.91 -8.27 18.79
C PRO A 71 -20.65 -6.84 19.27
N LEU A 72 -19.55 -6.19 18.86
CA LEU A 72 -19.17 -4.83 19.31
C LEU A 72 -20.17 -3.74 18.92
N MET A 73 -20.95 -3.95 17.86
CA MET A 73 -21.90 -2.98 17.35
C MET A 73 -22.99 -2.62 18.36
N GLY A 74 -23.54 -3.61 19.07
CA GLY A 74 -24.69 -3.44 19.95
C GLY A 74 -24.58 -2.31 20.98
N PRO A 75 -23.52 -2.29 21.80
CA PRO A 75 -23.31 -1.21 22.78
C PRO A 75 -23.18 0.18 22.15
N ILE A 76 -22.56 0.30 20.98
CA ILE A 76 -22.31 1.61 20.32
C ILE A 76 -23.60 2.17 19.74
N VAL A 77 -24.35 1.34 19.03
CA VAL A 77 -25.70 1.71 18.51
C VAL A 77 -26.62 2.01 19.68
N GLY A 78 -26.56 1.21 20.76
CA GLY A 78 -27.29 1.44 22.01
C GLY A 78 -27.00 2.80 22.65
N MET A 79 -25.74 3.28 22.64
CA MET A 79 -25.38 4.62 23.09
C MET A 79 -26.01 5.71 22.22
N GLY A 80 -25.96 5.58 20.89
CA GLY A 80 -26.57 6.52 19.94
C GLY A 80 -28.11 6.59 20.11
N LEU A 81 -28.76 5.43 20.22
CA LEU A 81 -30.21 5.33 20.51
C LEU A 81 -30.56 6.00 21.85
N ALA A 82 -29.80 5.69 22.89
CA ALA A 82 -30.03 6.23 24.23
C ALA A 82 -29.98 7.75 24.29
N VAL A 83 -29.01 8.37 23.58
CA VAL A 83 -28.92 9.83 23.46
C VAL A 83 -30.10 10.37 22.60
N GLY A 84 -30.48 9.68 21.52
CA GLY A 84 -31.57 10.07 20.62
C GLY A 84 -32.94 10.06 21.30
N THR A 85 -33.17 9.08 22.17
CA THR A 85 -34.44 8.89 22.91
C THR A 85 -34.43 9.47 24.32
N ASN A 86 -33.33 10.09 24.77
CA ASN A 86 -33.09 10.60 26.14
C ASN A 86 -33.15 9.51 27.23
N ASN A 87 -32.81 8.27 26.93
CA ASN A 87 -32.81 7.15 27.88
C ASN A 87 -31.45 7.03 28.59
N LEU A 88 -31.32 7.63 29.78
CA LEU A 88 -30.06 7.62 30.54
C LEU A 88 -29.69 6.26 31.11
N ASP A 89 -30.66 5.40 31.41
CA ASP A 89 -30.39 4.06 31.94
C ASP A 89 -29.81 3.14 30.85
N LEU A 90 -30.34 3.25 29.62
CA LEU A 90 -29.76 2.58 28.48
C LEU A 90 -28.36 3.10 28.18
N LEU A 91 -28.13 4.42 28.26
CA LEU A 91 -26.82 5.02 28.03
C LEU A 91 -25.77 4.50 29.02
N LYS A 92 -26.09 4.44 30.31
CA LYS A 92 -25.18 3.91 31.35
C LYS A 92 -24.87 2.41 31.11
N ARG A 93 -25.91 1.61 30.78
CA ARG A 93 -25.77 0.20 30.50
C ARG A 93 -24.91 -0.05 29.27
N ALA A 94 -25.20 0.66 28.18
CA ALA A 94 -24.46 0.57 26.93
C ALA A 94 -22.99 1.00 27.10
N GLY A 95 -22.74 2.12 27.79
CA GLY A 95 -21.39 2.60 28.07
C GLY A 95 -20.58 1.64 28.94
N LYS A 96 -21.20 1.04 29.98
CA LYS A 96 -20.53 0.03 30.81
C LYS A 96 -20.16 -1.21 30.00
N ASN A 97 -21.09 -1.74 29.20
CA ASN A 97 -20.89 -2.93 28.39
C ASN A 97 -19.87 -2.68 27.28
N PHE A 98 -19.89 -1.49 26.69
CA PHE A 98 -18.86 -1.04 25.73
C PHE A 98 -17.46 -1.03 26.35
N GLY A 99 -17.30 -0.48 27.55
CA GLY A 99 -16.01 -0.47 28.25
C GLY A 99 -15.49 -1.89 28.55
N VAL A 100 -16.39 -2.79 28.99
CA VAL A 100 -16.04 -4.20 29.23
C VAL A 100 -15.63 -4.90 27.94
N ALA A 101 -16.40 -4.71 26.86
CA ALA A 101 -16.10 -5.29 25.55
C ALA A 101 -14.75 -4.81 25.01
N THR A 102 -14.49 -3.50 25.10
CA THR A 102 -13.22 -2.89 24.67
C THR A 102 -12.04 -3.47 25.46
N LEU A 103 -12.15 -3.54 26.80
CA LEU A 103 -11.10 -4.08 27.65
C LEU A 103 -10.78 -5.54 27.30
N ILE A 104 -11.81 -6.37 27.18
CA ILE A 104 -11.64 -7.79 26.83
C ILE A 104 -11.03 -7.95 25.44
N SER A 105 -11.44 -7.11 24.46
CA SER A 105 -10.89 -7.13 23.11
C SER A 105 -9.40 -6.82 23.11
N VAL A 106 -8.99 -5.74 23.78
CA VAL A 106 -7.57 -5.36 23.87
C VAL A 106 -6.76 -6.42 24.60
N LEU A 107 -7.27 -6.95 25.74
CA LEU A 107 -6.58 -8.02 26.46
C LEU A 107 -6.42 -9.28 25.62
N THR A 108 -7.48 -9.72 24.93
CA THR A 108 -7.44 -10.91 24.06
C THR A 108 -6.41 -10.74 22.95
N ALA A 109 -6.41 -9.58 22.27
CA ALA A 109 -5.44 -9.27 21.23
C ALA A 109 -4.01 -9.22 21.80
N THR A 110 -3.81 -8.58 22.96
CA THR A 110 -2.49 -8.52 23.62
C THR A 110 -1.97 -9.92 23.95
N VAL A 111 -2.80 -10.78 24.53
CA VAL A 111 -2.43 -12.18 24.84
C VAL A 111 -2.07 -12.94 23.56
N TYR A 112 -2.85 -12.78 22.49
CA TYR A 112 -2.55 -13.40 21.20
C TYR A 112 -1.15 -12.99 20.68
N PHE A 113 -0.88 -11.70 20.62
CA PHE A 113 0.40 -11.20 20.09
C PHE A 113 1.60 -11.46 21.00
N LEU A 114 1.40 -11.61 22.31
CA LEU A 114 2.44 -12.06 23.24
C LEU A 114 2.82 -13.54 23.03
N LEU A 115 1.84 -14.37 22.66
CA LEU A 115 2.06 -15.81 22.41
C LEU A 115 2.61 -16.09 21.01
N THR A 116 2.45 -15.16 20.08
CA THR A 116 2.85 -15.34 18.68
C THR A 116 4.29 -14.90 18.46
N PRO A 117 5.15 -15.73 17.83
CA PRO A 117 6.55 -15.39 17.60
C PRO A 117 6.77 -14.33 16.51
N LEU A 118 5.72 -13.97 15.76
CA LEU A 118 5.76 -12.98 14.69
C LEU A 118 5.51 -11.59 15.28
N SER A 119 6.57 -10.84 15.53
CA SER A 119 6.53 -9.50 16.11
C SER A 119 6.62 -8.35 15.08
N GLU A 120 6.68 -8.67 13.79
CA GLU A 120 6.75 -7.66 12.73
C GLU A 120 5.40 -7.05 12.44
N ALA A 121 5.32 -5.71 12.45
CA ALA A 121 4.12 -4.99 12.08
C ALA A 121 3.88 -5.08 10.57
N ARG A 122 2.85 -5.81 10.16
CA ARG A 122 2.42 -5.96 8.77
C ARG A 122 1.62 -4.74 8.31
N SER A 123 1.47 -4.59 6.98
CA SER A 123 0.78 -3.44 6.36
C SER A 123 -0.65 -3.23 6.87
N GLU A 124 -1.42 -4.29 7.09
CA GLU A 124 -2.78 -4.19 7.64
C GLU A 124 -2.81 -3.67 9.09
N LEU A 125 -1.79 -3.99 9.91
CA LEU A 125 -1.64 -3.43 11.25
C LEU A 125 -1.28 -1.94 11.19
N LEU A 126 -0.29 -1.58 10.37
CA LEU A 126 0.19 -0.20 10.21
C LEU A 126 -0.87 0.72 9.61
N ALA A 127 -1.73 0.21 8.73
CA ALA A 127 -2.85 0.98 8.17
C ALA A 127 -3.83 1.50 9.25
N ARG A 128 -3.79 0.97 10.48
CA ARG A 128 -4.67 1.37 11.59
C ARG A 128 -3.98 2.32 12.58
N THR A 129 -2.75 2.70 12.35
CA THR A 129 -2.01 3.64 13.21
C THR A 129 -2.03 5.08 12.69
N SER A 130 -2.67 5.35 11.56
CA SER A 130 -2.75 6.69 10.96
C SER A 130 -4.21 7.12 10.75
N PRO A 131 -4.94 7.53 11.81
CA PRO A 131 -6.33 7.93 11.71
C PRO A 131 -6.51 9.18 10.84
N THR A 132 -7.49 9.14 9.93
CA THR A 132 -7.75 10.18 8.94
C THR A 132 -9.20 10.65 8.97
N LEU A 133 -9.49 11.76 8.30
CA LEU A 133 -10.87 12.21 8.08
C LEU A 133 -11.69 11.20 7.26
N TYR A 134 -11.04 10.41 6.41
CA TYR A 134 -11.73 9.36 5.65
C TYR A 134 -12.30 8.28 6.57
N ASP A 135 -11.60 7.92 7.65
CA ASP A 135 -12.10 6.96 8.64
C ASP A 135 -13.35 7.50 9.34
N VAL A 136 -13.38 8.80 9.64
CA VAL A 136 -14.55 9.50 10.18
C VAL A 136 -15.76 9.37 9.24
N LEU A 137 -15.55 9.63 7.94
CA LEU A 137 -16.62 9.52 6.95
C LEU A 137 -17.12 8.08 6.79
N ILE A 138 -16.20 7.12 6.76
CA ILE A 138 -16.53 5.68 6.70
C ILE A 138 -17.34 5.28 7.93
N ALA A 139 -16.91 5.67 9.13
CA ALA A 139 -17.60 5.35 10.36
C ALA A 139 -19.01 5.98 10.41
N PHE A 140 -19.14 7.24 10.00
CA PHE A 140 -20.42 7.92 9.94
C PHE A 140 -21.38 7.30 8.92
N CYS A 141 -20.94 7.09 7.67
CA CYS A 141 -21.74 6.46 6.62
C CYS A 141 -22.10 5.02 6.98
N GLY A 142 -21.15 4.25 7.51
CA GLY A 142 -21.37 2.89 7.99
C GLY A 142 -22.40 2.85 9.13
N GLY A 143 -22.28 3.76 10.10
CA GLY A 143 -23.21 3.92 11.20
C GLY A 143 -24.62 4.33 10.71
N ALA A 144 -24.72 5.24 9.74
CA ALA A 144 -25.98 5.66 9.13
C ALA A 144 -26.65 4.50 8.38
N ALA A 145 -25.91 3.78 7.56
CA ALA A 145 -26.43 2.59 6.86
C ALA A 145 -26.87 1.53 7.88
N GLY A 146 -26.09 1.35 8.96
CA GLY A 146 -26.39 0.41 10.02
C GLY A 146 -27.70 0.71 10.74
N ILE A 147 -27.93 1.95 11.17
CA ILE A 147 -29.17 2.32 11.86
C ILE A 147 -30.39 2.26 10.94
N ILE A 148 -30.24 2.66 9.67
CA ILE A 148 -31.33 2.56 8.69
C ILE A 148 -31.71 1.09 8.50
N ALA A 149 -30.75 0.19 8.36
CA ALA A 149 -31.02 -1.24 8.18
C ALA A 149 -31.66 -1.86 9.42
N LEU A 150 -31.24 -1.48 10.64
CA LEU A 150 -31.84 -1.93 11.91
C LEU A 150 -33.28 -1.46 12.07
N CYS A 151 -33.61 -0.29 11.52
CA CYS A 151 -34.94 0.29 11.63
C CYS A 151 -35.89 -0.13 10.50
N THR A 152 -35.40 -0.91 9.52
CA THR A 152 -36.17 -1.30 8.33
C THR A 152 -36.61 -2.77 8.39
N ARG A 153 -37.87 -3.06 8.08
CA ARG A 153 -38.46 -4.40 8.04
C ARG A 153 -37.65 -5.34 7.12
N GLY A 154 -37.40 -6.56 7.57
CA GLY A 154 -36.85 -7.64 6.74
C GLY A 154 -35.36 -7.54 6.37
N LYS A 155 -34.63 -6.52 6.85
CA LYS A 155 -33.20 -6.35 6.49
C LYS A 155 -32.22 -7.04 7.44
N GLY A 156 -32.68 -7.49 8.63
CA GLY A 156 -31.88 -8.25 9.59
C GLY A 156 -30.63 -7.52 10.09
N ASN A 157 -29.88 -8.20 10.97
CA ASN A 157 -28.70 -7.62 11.63
C ASN A 157 -27.39 -7.73 10.81
N VAL A 158 -27.40 -8.42 9.66
CA VAL A 158 -26.17 -8.74 8.92
C VAL A 158 -25.60 -7.47 8.27
N ILE A 159 -26.44 -6.67 7.61
CA ILE A 159 -25.98 -5.45 6.92
C ILE A 159 -25.37 -4.43 7.89
N PRO A 160 -26.03 -4.10 9.02
CA PRO A 160 -25.44 -3.23 10.04
C PRO A 160 -24.13 -3.76 10.59
N GLY A 161 -24.08 -5.08 10.84
CA GLY A 161 -22.87 -5.75 11.34
C GLY A 161 -21.68 -5.53 10.44
N VAL A 162 -21.82 -5.71 9.13
CA VAL A 162 -20.75 -5.51 8.15
C VAL A 162 -20.24 -4.07 8.15
N ALA A 163 -21.16 -3.11 8.00
CA ALA A 163 -20.81 -1.70 7.81
C ALA A 163 -20.11 -1.09 9.04
N ILE A 164 -20.53 -1.48 10.24
CA ILE A 164 -20.02 -0.93 11.51
C ILE A 164 -18.78 -1.70 11.99
N ALA A 165 -18.77 -3.03 11.87
CA ALA A 165 -17.69 -3.85 12.38
C ALA A 165 -16.35 -3.62 11.68
N THR A 166 -16.35 -3.24 10.40
CA THR A 166 -15.14 -2.94 9.61
C THR A 166 -14.29 -1.83 10.22
N ALA A 167 -14.92 -0.88 10.91
CA ALA A 167 -14.25 0.27 11.49
C ALA A 167 -13.76 0.04 12.94
N LEU A 168 -14.24 -0.99 13.66
CA LEU A 168 -14.05 -1.11 15.10
C LEU A 168 -13.01 -2.16 15.52
N MET A 169 -13.06 -3.34 14.90
CA MET A 169 -12.31 -4.49 15.39
C MET A 169 -10.80 -4.41 15.09
N PRO A 170 -10.35 -4.08 13.85
CA PRO A 170 -8.92 -4.02 13.56
C PRO A 170 -8.15 -3.03 14.42
N PRO A 171 -8.66 -1.80 14.69
CA PRO A 171 -7.97 -0.89 15.58
C PRO A 171 -7.79 -1.41 17.01
N LEU A 172 -8.75 -2.17 17.55
CA LEU A 172 -8.59 -2.80 18.86
C LEU A 172 -7.53 -3.89 18.86
N CYS A 173 -7.46 -4.70 17.80
CA CYS A 173 -6.42 -5.71 17.65
C CYS A 173 -5.03 -5.06 17.50
N THR A 174 -4.93 -3.97 16.72
CA THR A 174 -3.67 -3.21 16.57
C THR A 174 -3.26 -2.53 17.88
N ALA A 175 -4.21 -2.04 18.66
CA ALA A 175 -3.93 -1.53 20.00
C ALA A 175 -3.36 -2.65 20.90
N GLY A 176 -3.94 -3.85 20.86
CA GLY A 176 -3.40 -5.02 21.55
C GLY A 176 -1.98 -5.41 21.10
N PHE A 177 -1.71 -5.32 19.80
CA PHE A 177 -0.36 -5.50 19.23
C PHE A 177 0.63 -4.46 19.78
N GLY A 178 0.24 -3.19 19.83
CA GLY A 178 1.07 -2.12 20.38
C GLY A 178 1.46 -2.36 21.84
N LEU A 179 0.52 -2.89 22.66
CA LEU A 179 0.81 -3.28 24.05
C LEU A 179 1.73 -4.49 24.13
N ALA A 180 1.49 -5.51 23.31
CA ALA A 180 2.27 -6.76 23.31
C ALA A 180 3.73 -6.54 22.91
N THR A 181 3.96 -5.63 21.94
CA THR A 181 5.31 -5.31 21.43
C THR A 181 6.01 -4.17 22.17
N GLY A 182 5.34 -3.55 23.17
CA GLY A 182 5.88 -2.41 23.91
C GLY A 182 5.90 -1.09 23.14
N HIS A 183 5.28 -1.02 21.96
CA HIS A 183 5.18 0.19 21.15
C HIS A 183 3.94 1.00 21.54
N LEU A 184 4.06 1.81 22.59
CA LEU A 184 2.95 2.58 23.14
C LEU A 184 2.32 3.54 22.11
N LEU A 185 3.08 4.02 21.13
CA LEU A 185 2.57 4.89 20.08
C LEU A 185 1.54 4.16 19.21
N TYR A 186 1.81 2.93 18.79
CA TYR A 186 0.85 2.11 18.03
C TYR A 186 -0.44 1.87 18.83
N PHE A 187 -0.31 1.64 20.14
CA PHE A 187 -1.48 1.52 21.01
C PHE A 187 -2.33 2.80 21.00
N LEU A 188 -1.70 3.97 21.21
CA LEU A 188 -2.42 5.24 21.30
C LEU A 188 -3.10 5.62 19.98
N GLU A 189 -2.41 5.46 18.86
CA GLU A 189 -2.92 5.78 17.54
C GLU A 189 -4.09 4.87 17.13
N ALA A 190 -3.94 3.56 17.29
CA ALA A 190 -4.99 2.61 16.97
C ALA A 190 -6.19 2.74 17.93
N PHE A 191 -5.95 2.96 19.22
CA PHE A 191 -7.03 3.20 20.20
C PHE A 191 -7.77 4.51 19.92
N TYR A 192 -7.06 5.53 19.48
CA TYR A 192 -7.65 6.79 19.05
C TYR A 192 -8.54 6.60 17.80
N LEU A 193 -8.09 5.83 16.80
CA LEU A 193 -8.90 5.48 15.63
C LEU A 193 -10.18 4.73 16.04
N PHE A 194 -10.07 3.74 16.92
CA PHE A 194 -11.23 3.03 17.48
C PHE A 194 -12.21 4.00 18.16
N PHE A 195 -11.69 4.92 18.96
CA PHE A 195 -12.51 5.90 19.68
C PHE A 195 -13.24 6.85 18.72
N ILE A 196 -12.57 7.39 17.70
CA ILE A 196 -13.19 8.21 16.67
C ILE A 196 -14.33 7.44 15.99
N ASN A 197 -14.07 6.24 15.52
CA ASN A 197 -15.07 5.42 14.83
C ASN A 197 -16.28 5.17 15.72
N THR A 198 -16.08 4.86 17.00
CA THR A 198 -17.14 4.69 17.99
C THR A 198 -18.01 5.95 18.12
N VAL A 199 -17.38 7.11 18.26
CA VAL A 199 -18.10 8.40 18.41
C VAL A 199 -18.94 8.71 17.17
N PHE A 200 -18.37 8.51 15.97
CA PHE A 200 -19.08 8.82 14.73
C PHE A 200 -20.19 7.83 14.37
N ILE A 201 -20.02 6.56 14.70
CA ILE A 201 -21.11 5.56 14.60
C ILE A 201 -22.24 5.90 15.58
N ALA A 202 -21.92 6.26 16.81
CA ALA A 202 -22.93 6.67 17.80
C ALA A 202 -23.64 7.98 17.37
N LEU A 203 -22.90 8.92 16.78
CA LEU A 203 -23.47 10.14 16.21
C LEU A 203 -24.41 9.84 15.02
N ALA A 204 -23.98 8.98 14.11
CA ALA A 204 -24.79 8.55 12.97
C ALA A 204 -26.09 7.87 13.43
N THR A 205 -25.98 6.99 14.44
CA THR A 205 -27.14 6.37 15.08
C THR A 205 -28.08 7.42 15.71
N TYR A 206 -27.52 8.36 16.46
CA TYR A 206 -28.30 9.49 17.02
C TYR A 206 -29.04 10.26 15.92
N CYS A 207 -28.37 10.61 14.82
CA CYS A 207 -28.96 11.31 13.68
C CYS A 207 -30.09 10.48 13.04
N GLY A 208 -29.88 9.17 12.82
CA GLY A 208 -30.86 8.26 12.27
C GLY A 208 -32.11 8.14 13.14
N VAL A 209 -31.94 7.96 14.45
CA VAL A 209 -33.03 7.92 15.44
C VAL A 209 -33.85 9.26 15.42
N ARG A 210 -33.15 10.37 15.29
CA ARG A 210 -33.80 11.70 15.20
C ARG A 210 -34.54 11.91 13.87
N LEU A 211 -33.97 11.46 12.77
CA LEU A 211 -34.58 11.53 11.44
C LEU A 211 -35.81 10.65 11.35
N MET A 212 -35.83 9.48 11.98
CA MET A 212 -36.96 8.55 12.01
C MET A 212 -38.00 8.89 13.10
N HIS A 213 -37.90 10.05 13.75
CA HIS A 213 -38.88 10.59 14.70
C HIS A 213 -39.23 9.64 15.86
N PHE A 214 -38.24 8.96 16.44
CA PHE A 214 -38.44 8.13 17.64
C PHE A 214 -38.99 8.94 18.80
N GLN A 215 -39.91 8.35 19.58
CA GLN A 215 -40.46 8.95 20.77
C GLN A 215 -39.39 9.16 21.82
N LYS A 216 -39.43 10.29 22.49
CA LYS A 216 -38.50 10.58 23.59
C LYS A 216 -39.09 10.08 24.88
N TYR A 217 -38.29 9.46 25.69
CA TYR A 217 -38.66 9.18 27.07
C TYR A 217 -38.85 10.53 27.80
N GLU A 218 -40.06 10.80 28.26
CA GLU A 218 -40.34 11.93 29.14
C GLU A 218 -39.87 11.62 30.56
N TYR A 219 -38.56 11.60 30.74
CA TYR A 219 -38.02 11.71 32.11
C TYR A 219 -38.13 13.16 32.51
N GLN A 220 -38.89 13.41 33.61
CA GLN A 220 -39.07 14.72 34.23
C GLN A 220 -37.86 15.62 34.04
N LEU A 221 -38.09 16.65 33.31
CA LEU A 221 -37.42 17.92 33.08
C LEU A 221 -36.29 18.37 34.03
N ASN A 222 -35.24 17.64 34.13
CA ASN A 222 -34.03 18.16 34.75
C ASN A 222 -32.92 18.10 33.69
N GLY A 223 -32.38 19.24 33.27
CA GLY A 223 -31.31 19.52 32.30
C GLY A 223 -30.27 18.46 31.93
N ARG A 224 -30.45 17.21 32.39
CA ARG A 224 -29.58 16.06 32.18
C ARG A 224 -29.57 15.59 30.73
N ALA A 225 -30.73 15.60 30.02
CA ALA A 225 -30.80 15.23 28.63
C ALA A 225 -30.11 16.24 27.71
N VAL A 226 -30.25 17.53 28.00
CA VAL A 226 -29.52 18.61 27.31
C VAL A 226 -28.02 18.50 27.57
N ARG A 227 -27.62 18.12 28.79
CA ARG A 227 -26.22 17.89 29.14
C ARG A 227 -25.63 16.70 28.36
N GLY A 228 -26.32 15.57 28.27
CA GLY A 228 -25.87 14.41 27.51
C GLY A 228 -25.62 14.74 26.03
N ARG A 229 -26.52 15.50 25.39
CA ARG A 229 -26.38 15.98 24.01
C ARG A 229 -25.18 16.93 23.87
N ARG A 230 -24.98 17.88 24.80
CA ARG A 230 -23.81 18.79 24.76
C ARG A 230 -22.51 18.01 24.92
N ILE A 231 -22.45 17.03 25.82
CA ILE A 231 -21.27 16.17 26.01
C ILE A 231 -20.95 15.42 24.73
N LEU A 232 -21.96 14.78 24.09
CA LEU A 232 -21.74 14.08 22.82
C LEU A 232 -21.17 15.02 21.75
N MET A 233 -21.79 16.20 21.56
CA MET A 233 -21.32 17.17 20.55
C MET A 233 -19.94 17.72 20.86
N SER A 234 -19.62 17.95 22.14
CA SER A 234 -18.27 18.36 22.54
C SER A 234 -17.23 17.30 22.26
N ILE A 235 -17.54 16.03 22.51
CA ILE A 235 -16.65 14.89 22.20
C ILE A 235 -16.43 14.80 20.68
N VAL A 236 -17.50 14.91 19.87
CA VAL A 236 -17.41 14.92 18.40
C VAL A 236 -16.48 16.01 17.90
N ILE A 237 -16.67 17.26 18.38
CA ILE A 237 -15.83 18.38 17.97
C ILE A 237 -14.37 18.14 18.41
N LEU A 238 -14.16 17.72 19.64
CA LEU A 238 -12.82 17.46 20.19
C LEU A 238 -12.07 16.37 19.42
N THR A 239 -12.78 15.33 18.98
CA THR A 239 -12.17 14.23 18.19
C THR A 239 -11.94 14.60 16.72
N MET A 240 -12.73 15.51 16.15
CA MET A 240 -12.53 15.96 14.77
C MET A 240 -11.26 16.78 14.58
N LEU A 241 -10.85 17.58 15.57
CA LEU A 241 -9.70 18.47 15.41
C LEU A 241 -8.39 17.71 15.08
N PRO A 242 -7.96 16.71 15.87
CA PRO A 242 -6.76 15.94 15.54
C PRO A 242 -6.88 15.15 14.24
N ALA A 243 -8.05 14.55 13.98
CA ALA A 243 -8.28 13.78 12.74
C ALA A 243 -8.16 14.68 11.49
N THR A 244 -8.71 15.90 11.54
CA THR A 244 -8.59 16.87 10.45
C THR A 244 -7.13 17.31 10.27
N TYR A 245 -6.41 17.56 11.35
CA TYR A 245 -5.00 17.93 11.30
C TYR A 245 -4.15 16.82 10.66
N MET A 246 -4.34 15.57 11.08
CA MET A 246 -3.63 14.42 10.49
C MET A 246 -3.96 14.24 9.00
N THR A 247 -5.23 14.42 8.62
CA THR A 247 -5.65 14.33 7.22
C THR A 247 -4.96 15.39 6.36
N ILE A 248 -4.91 16.64 6.82
CA ILE A 248 -4.22 17.71 6.10
C ILE A 248 -2.74 17.36 5.92
N ARG A 249 -2.08 16.86 6.96
CA ARG A 249 -0.69 16.42 6.88
C ARG A 249 -0.47 15.28 5.87
N ILE A 250 -1.33 14.26 5.87
CA ILE A 250 -1.24 13.14 4.94
C ILE A 250 -1.46 13.59 3.50
N VAL A 251 -2.45 14.47 3.27
CA VAL A 251 -2.71 15.03 1.94
C VAL A 251 -1.52 15.86 1.45
N GLN A 252 -0.96 16.73 2.30
CA GLN A 252 0.23 17.52 1.96
C GLN A 252 1.42 16.62 1.64
N GLN A 253 1.66 15.57 2.45
CA GLN A 253 2.71 14.60 2.20
C GLN A 253 2.49 13.87 0.87
N SER A 254 1.27 13.43 0.58
CA SER A 254 0.93 12.74 -0.66
C SER A 254 1.12 13.62 -1.90
N ILE A 255 0.77 14.92 -1.81
CA ILE A 255 1.01 15.90 -2.88
C ILE A 255 2.52 16.07 -3.08
N PHE A 256 3.26 16.22 -2.01
CA PHE A 256 4.72 16.37 -2.04
C PHE A 256 5.38 15.14 -2.70
N ASP A 257 5.05 13.93 -2.27
CA ASP A 257 5.59 12.68 -2.82
C ASP A 257 5.24 12.51 -4.30
N ASN A 258 4.03 12.92 -4.70
CA ASN A 258 3.61 12.90 -6.10
C ASN A 258 4.40 13.91 -6.94
N ASN A 259 4.67 15.10 -6.40
CA ASN A 259 5.49 16.12 -7.07
C ASN A 259 6.94 15.65 -7.22
N VAL A 260 7.52 15.02 -6.22
CA VAL A 260 8.85 14.38 -6.31
C VAL A 260 8.87 13.33 -7.41
N ARG A 261 7.87 12.43 -7.45
CA ARG A 261 7.78 11.40 -8.51
C ARG A 261 7.63 12.01 -9.90
N LYS A 262 6.81 13.05 -10.06
CA LYS A 262 6.65 13.77 -11.32
C LYS A 262 7.95 14.41 -11.74
N PHE A 263 8.62 15.12 -10.83
CA PHE A 263 9.91 15.75 -11.09
C PHE A 263 10.94 14.74 -11.58
N VAL A 264 11.14 13.66 -10.83
CA VAL A 264 12.10 12.60 -11.17
C VAL A 264 11.79 11.98 -12.52
N LYS A 265 10.51 11.69 -12.80
CA LYS A 265 10.08 11.10 -14.07
C LYS A 265 10.24 12.04 -15.25
N THR A 266 9.95 13.33 -15.09
CA THR A 266 9.94 14.29 -16.20
C THR A 266 11.33 14.85 -16.48
N GLU A 267 12.09 15.20 -15.44
CA GLU A 267 13.34 15.95 -15.60
C GLU A 267 14.59 15.05 -15.61
N LEU A 268 14.53 13.87 -14.96
CA LEU A 268 15.70 13.01 -14.80
C LEU A 268 15.66 11.73 -15.63
N THR A 269 14.47 11.31 -16.13
CA THR A 269 14.39 10.09 -16.94
C THR A 269 14.74 10.39 -18.39
N GLN A 270 15.91 9.93 -18.83
CA GLN A 270 16.40 10.04 -20.21
C GLN A 270 16.50 8.67 -20.88
N ARG A 271 16.61 8.65 -22.22
CA ARG A 271 16.85 7.39 -22.96
C ARG A 271 18.20 6.78 -22.54
N GLY A 272 18.15 5.60 -21.93
CA GLY A 272 19.33 4.88 -21.44
C GLY A 272 19.68 5.14 -19.99
N THR A 273 18.93 5.96 -19.24
CA THR A 273 19.06 6.17 -17.79
C THR A 273 17.83 5.59 -17.10
N GLN A 274 18.03 4.73 -16.12
CA GLN A 274 16.96 4.17 -15.27
C GLN A 274 17.12 4.70 -13.84
N ILE A 275 16.05 5.30 -13.32
CA ILE A 275 16.00 5.72 -11.92
C ILE A 275 15.59 4.51 -11.08
N ILE A 276 16.42 4.14 -10.11
CA ILE A 276 16.20 3.00 -9.22
C ILE A 276 15.44 3.42 -7.98
N SER A 277 15.86 4.53 -7.37
CA SER A 277 15.18 5.08 -6.20
C SER A 277 15.28 6.60 -6.15
N SER A 278 14.30 7.20 -5.52
CA SER A 278 14.32 8.61 -5.13
C SER A 278 13.93 8.70 -3.66
N ASP A 279 14.78 9.28 -2.85
CA ASP A 279 14.60 9.43 -1.42
C ASP A 279 14.75 10.90 -1.02
N VAL A 280 13.85 11.37 -0.17
CA VAL A 280 13.83 12.75 0.30
C VAL A 280 14.23 12.79 1.76
N ASP A 281 15.38 13.34 2.01
CA ASP A 281 15.85 13.66 3.36
C ASP A 281 15.31 15.05 3.74
N LYS A 282 14.28 15.06 4.59
CA LYS A 282 13.61 16.29 5.04
C LYS A 282 14.46 17.08 6.02
N ASP A 283 15.34 16.43 6.77
CA ASP A 283 16.16 17.08 7.78
C ASP A 283 17.32 17.84 7.13
N SER A 284 17.92 17.26 6.09
CA SER A 284 19.00 17.91 5.33
C SER A 284 18.52 18.65 4.07
N LEU A 285 17.22 18.68 3.79
CA LEU A 285 16.60 19.26 2.60
C LEU A 285 17.26 18.79 1.28
N LYS A 286 17.46 17.48 1.16
CA LYS A 286 18.13 16.87 0.00
C LYS A 286 17.23 15.83 -0.66
N LEU A 287 17.06 15.98 -1.98
CA LEU A 287 16.48 14.94 -2.82
C LEU A 287 17.62 14.08 -3.38
N ARG A 288 17.74 12.85 -2.87
CA ARG A 288 18.69 11.86 -3.37
C ARG A 288 18.04 11.00 -4.44
N VAL A 289 18.64 10.96 -5.61
CA VAL A 289 18.17 10.14 -6.74
C VAL A 289 19.28 9.18 -7.13
N VAL A 290 18.99 7.88 -7.09
CA VAL A 290 19.90 6.84 -7.55
C VAL A 290 19.54 6.45 -8.97
N ALA A 291 20.47 6.67 -9.89
CA ALA A 291 20.30 6.40 -11.33
C ALA A 291 21.35 5.41 -11.82
N VAL A 292 20.97 4.56 -12.78
CA VAL A 292 21.86 3.58 -13.44
C VAL A 292 21.71 3.71 -14.95
N GLY A 293 22.78 3.46 -15.66
CA GLY A 293 22.83 3.54 -17.12
C GLY A 293 23.62 4.74 -17.61
N ARG A 294 23.09 5.43 -18.64
CA ARG A 294 23.78 6.60 -19.24
C ARG A 294 23.89 7.73 -18.22
N GLU A 295 25.07 8.31 -18.12
CA GLU A 295 25.38 9.41 -17.20
C GLU A 295 24.51 10.64 -17.48
N ILE A 296 23.89 11.18 -16.42
CA ILE A 296 23.16 12.43 -16.46
C ILE A 296 24.17 13.57 -16.44
N SER A 297 24.21 14.36 -17.51
CA SER A 297 25.19 15.44 -17.65
C SER A 297 25.01 16.51 -16.56
N ASN A 298 26.12 17.20 -16.20
CA ASN A 298 26.06 18.32 -15.25
C ASN A 298 25.13 19.44 -15.70
N LEU A 299 24.96 19.65 -17.02
CA LEU A 299 24.01 20.61 -17.57
C LEU A 299 22.58 20.20 -17.25
N THR A 300 22.22 18.95 -17.49
CA THR A 300 20.89 18.42 -17.15
C THR A 300 20.61 18.50 -15.64
N GLN A 301 21.61 18.20 -14.82
CA GLN A 301 21.48 18.31 -13.36
C GLN A 301 21.21 19.76 -12.92
N THR A 302 21.91 20.72 -13.51
CA THR A 302 21.73 22.16 -13.19
C THR A 302 20.37 22.66 -13.66
N GLU A 303 19.92 22.24 -14.84
CA GLU A 303 18.58 22.56 -15.36
C GLU A 303 17.49 21.95 -14.49
N ALA A 304 17.61 20.66 -14.13
CA ALA A 304 16.68 19.98 -13.24
C ALA A 304 16.60 20.69 -11.87
N GLN A 305 17.76 21.08 -11.29
CA GLN A 305 17.78 21.84 -10.04
C GLN A 305 17.01 23.16 -10.13
N ARG A 306 17.09 23.88 -11.26
CA ARG A 306 16.34 25.13 -11.47
C ARG A 306 14.83 24.89 -11.58
N ARG A 307 14.43 23.78 -12.22
CA ARG A 307 13.01 23.43 -12.41
C ARG A 307 12.36 22.84 -11.16
N MET A 308 13.12 22.53 -10.10
CA MET A 308 12.54 22.05 -8.85
C MET A 308 11.49 23.00 -8.27
N ASN A 309 11.62 24.33 -8.52
CA ASN A 309 10.65 25.34 -8.10
C ASN A 309 9.26 25.11 -8.73
N GLU A 310 9.19 24.61 -9.95
CA GLU A 310 7.91 24.34 -10.65
C GLU A 310 7.13 23.18 -10.02
N TYR A 311 7.84 22.35 -9.24
CA TYR A 311 7.27 21.19 -8.53
C TYR A 311 7.09 21.42 -7.01
N GLY A 312 7.32 22.65 -6.53
CA GLY A 312 7.24 22.96 -5.09
C GLY A 312 8.36 22.31 -4.27
N LEU A 313 9.52 22.12 -4.87
CA LEU A 313 10.73 21.54 -4.26
C LEU A 313 11.86 22.56 -4.15
N GLU A 314 11.52 23.86 -4.05
CA GLU A 314 12.47 24.98 -4.05
C GLU A 314 13.49 24.92 -2.91
N ASP A 315 13.09 24.41 -1.75
CA ASP A 315 13.94 24.30 -0.57
C ASP A 315 14.92 23.11 -0.65
N TYR A 316 14.76 22.22 -1.63
CA TYR A 316 15.52 20.99 -1.72
C TYR A 316 16.68 21.07 -2.69
N THR A 317 17.80 20.43 -2.33
CA THR A 317 18.97 20.29 -3.19
C THR A 317 18.98 18.91 -3.84
N LEU A 318 19.10 18.88 -5.16
CA LEU A 318 19.19 17.62 -5.92
C LEU A 318 20.56 17.00 -5.77
N ARG A 319 20.63 15.74 -5.33
CA ARG A 319 21.84 14.93 -5.29
C ARG A 319 21.63 13.66 -6.10
N ILE A 320 22.28 13.57 -7.25
CA ILE A 320 22.25 12.37 -8.09
C ILE A 320 23.43 11.49 -7.70
N ILE A 321 23.13 10.24 -7.39
CA ILE A 321 24.11 9.17 -7.15
C ILE A 321 24.05 8.29 -8.39
N GLN A 322 25.10 8.39 -9.21
CA GLN A 322 25.21 7.63 -10.43
C GLN A 322 26.61 7.05 -10.50
N GLY A 323 26.70 5.74 -10.66
CA GLY A 323 27.95 5.04 -10.80
C GLY A 323 28.02 4.31 -12.13
N THR A 324 29.22 3.90 -12.53
CA THR A 324 29.38 2.83 -13.50
C THR A 324 28.64 1.60 -13.00
N GLN A 325 28.24 0.72 -13.90
CA GLN A 325 27.32 -0.40 -13.61
C GLN A 325 27.64 -1.20 -12.32
N SER A 326 28.93 -1.34 -11.97
CA SER A 326 29.40 -2.04 -10.74
C SER A 326 29.20 -1.22 -9.46
N ASP A 327 29.42 0.09 -9.50
CA ASP A 327 29.36 0.95 -8.31
C ASP A 327 27.92 1.21 -7.86
N SER A 328 26.99 1.19 -8.83
CA SER A 328 25.55 1.37 -8.53
C SER A 328 24.97 0.19 -7.77
N VAL A 329 25.42 -1.03 -8.03
CA VAL A 329 25.00 -2.23 -7.29
C VAL A 329 25.54 -2.19 -5.84
N LEU A 330 26.76 -1.75 -5.66
CA LEU A 330 27.38 -1.57 -4.33
C LEU A 330 26.69 -0.45 -3.54
N ALA A 331 26.41 0.70 -4.17
CA ALA A 331 25.66 1.80 -3.54
C ALA A 331 24.24 1.36 -3.13
N LEU A 332 23.58 0.56 -3.96
CA LEU A 332 22.25 0.01 -3.66
C LEU A 332 22.30 -0.98 -2.48
N SER A 333 23.32 -1.86 -2.43
CA SER A 333 23.48 -2.82 -1.34
C SER A 333 23.80 -2.13 0.00
N HIS A 334 24.57 -1.05 -0.01
CA HIS A 334 24.82 -0.22 1.17
C HIS A 334 23.56 0.54 1.63
N GLN A 335 22.74 1.02 0.71
CA GLN A 335 21.49 1.67 1.03
C GLN A 335 20.47 0.68 1.62
N ILE A 336 20.40 -0.55 1.10
CA ILE A 336 19.60 -1.65 1.64
C ILE A 336 20.03 -2.02 3.07
N SER A 337 21.34 -2.05 3.34
CA SER A 337 21.85 -2.42 4.67
C SER A 337 21.66 -1.34 5.74
N SER A 338 21.47 -0.08 5.36
CA SER A 338 21.25 1.05 6.29
C SER A 338 19.79 1.25 6.71
N LEU A 339 18.86 0.53 6.09
CA LEU A 339 17.42 0.62 6.35
C LEU A 339 17.02 -0.39 7.44
N THR A 340 16.72 0.05 8.68
CA THR A 340 16.57 -0.84 9.85
C THR A 340 15.17 -0.90 10.47
N THR A 341 14.09 -0.43 9.83
CA THR A 341 12.73 -0.41 10.43
C THR A 341 11.65 -1.06 9.55
N SER A 342 10.61 -1.58 10.18
CA SER A 342 9.66 -2.57 9.65
C SER A 342 8.71 -2.14 8.51
N GLN A 343 8.59 -0.84 8.20
CA GLN A 343 7.94 -0.33 6.99
C GLN A 343 8.78 -0.60 5.72
N GLU A 344 10.01 -1.00 5.93
CA GLU A 344 11.10 -1.11 4.97
C GLU A 344 11.23 -2.50 4.33
N THR A 345 10.54 -3.52 4.84
CA THR A 345 10.68 -4.90 4.30
C THR A 345 10.07 -5.04 2.90
N GLU A 346 8.91 -4.46 2.64
CA GLU A 346 8.32 -4.44 1.28
C GLU A 346 9.16 -3.56 0.32
N HIS A 347 9.63 -2.42 0.81
CA HIS A 347 10.49 -1.53 0.02
C HIS A 347 11.87 -2.17 -0.24
N ARG A 348 12.43 -2.91 0.73
CA ARG A 348 13.63 -3.72 0.55
C ARG A 348 13.46 -4.82 -0.48
N GLN A 349 12.36 -5.56 -0.43
CA GLN A 349 12.06 -6.60 -1.41
C GLN A 349 11.91 -6.02 -2.82
N LEU A 350 11.23 -4.88 -2.98
CA LEU A 350 11.12 -4.19 -4.26
C LEU A 350 12.47 -3.69 -4.77
N LEU A 351 13.31 -3.13 -3.90
CA LEU A 351 14.67 -2.69 -4.26
C LEU A 351 15.56 -3.89 -4.62
N GLN A 352 15.47 -4.99 -3.88
CA GLN A 352 16.23 -6.21 -4.13
C GLN A 352 15.82 -6.87 -5.46
N LEU A 353 14.52 -7.01 -5.72
CA LEU A 353 14.00 -7.51 -7.00
C LEU A 353 14.35 -6.57 -8.16
N SER A 354 14.34 -5.26 -7.93
CA SER A 354 14.74 -4.28 -8.94
C SER A 354 16.24 -4.38 -9.26
N ALA A 355 17.09 -4.53 -8.24
CA ALA A 355 18.54 -4.73 -8.42
C ALA A 355 18.84 -6.03 -9.15
N GLU A 356 18.17 -7.13 -8.78
CA GLU A 356 18.30 -8.43 -9.43
C GLU A 356 17.85 -8.38 -10.89
N ASN A 357 16.75 -7.69 -11.18
CA ASN A 357 16.24 -7.49 -12.55
C ASN A 357 17.22 -6.69 -13.42
N VAL A 358 17.86 -5.66 -12.86
CA VAL A 358 18.92 -4.90 -13.55
C VAL A 358 20.11 -5.79 -13.85
N LEU A 359 20.55 -6.59 -12.88
CA LEU A 359 21.68 -7.51 -13.04
C LEU A 359 21.40 -8.59 -14.09
N LEU A 360 20.20 -9.20 -14.05
CA LEU A 360 19.76 -10.20 -15.04
C LEU A 360 19.66 -9.62 -16.44
N ASN A 361 19.09 -8.42 -16.58
CA ASN A 361 19.03 -7.73 -17.88
C ASN A 361 20.41 -7.38 -18.42
N GLN A 362 21.35 -7.05 -17.55
CA GLN A 362 22.72 -6.79 -17.91
C GLN A 362 23.41 -8.04 -18.44
N GLN A 363 23.30 -9.16 -17.71
CA GLN A 363 23.80 -10.46 -18.15
C GLN A 363 23.18 -10.89 -19.49
N LEU A 364 21.86 -10.70 -19.63
CA LEU A 364 21.15 -11.00 -20.87
C LEU A 364 21.65 -10.14 -22.04
N ASN A 365 21.92 -8.85 -21.81
CA ASN A 365 22.46 -7.94 -22.83
C ASN A 365 23.89 -8.32 -23.23
N GLU A 366 24.73 -8.75 -22.28
CA GLU A 366 26.04 -9.28 -22.59
C GLU A 366 25.96 -10.56 -23.44
N TYR A 367 25.07 -11.47 -23.10
CA TYR A 367 24.83 -12.69 -23.90
C TYR A 367 24.35 -12.36 -25.32
N LYS A 368 23.39 -11.44 -25.46
CA LYS A 368 22.81 -11.05 -26.75
C LYS A 368 23.64 -10.09 -27.57
N ARG A 369 24.69 -9.48 -26.98
CA ARG A 369 25.51 -8.46 -27.63
C ARG A 369 26.08 -8.94 -28.97
N TYR A 370 26.65 -10.13 -29.01
CA TYR A 370 27.27 -10.67 -30.22
C TYR A 370 26.24 -11.11 -31.26
N GLU A 371 25.07 -11.55 -30.83
CA GLU A 371 23.94 -11.87 -31.72
C GLU A 371 23.40 -10.60 -32.41
N ALA A 372 23.18 -9.54 -31.63
CA ALA A 372 22.78 -8.27 -32.16
C ALA A 372 23.82 -7.64 -33.11
N LEU A 373 25.09 -7.75 -32.73
CA LEU A 373 26.22 -7.29 -33.55
C LEU A 373 26.33 -8.06 -34.87
N ALA A 374 26.10 -9.38 -34.85
CA ALA A 374 26.08 -10.20 -36.08
C ALA A 374 24.97 -9.76 -37.05
N ALA A 375 23.80 -9.38 -36.51
CA ALA A 375 22.70 -8.85 -37.32
C ALA A 375 23.03 -7.45 -37.90
N GLU A 376 23.68 -6.58 -37.11
CA GLU A 376 24.09 -5.25 -37.53
C GLU A 376 25.12 -5.25 -38.63
N ILE A 377 26.15 -6.10 -38.57
CA ILE A 377 27.24 -6.18 -39.55
C ILE A 377 26.88 -6.97 -40.82
N ARG A 378 25.72 -7.63 -40.85
CA ARG A 378 25.27 -8.46 -41.97
C ARG A 378 25.30 -7.74 -43.34
N PRO A 379 24.82 -6.47 -43.48
CA PRO A 379 24.86 -5.76 -44.77
C PRO A 379 26.30 -5.48 -45.24
N GLU A 380 27.18 -5.09 -44.31
CA GLU A 380 28.59 -4.82 -44.59
C GLU A 380 29.32 -6.11 -45.00
N LEU A 381 29.05 -7.22 -44.29
CA LEU A 381 29.62 -8.52 -44.57
C LEU A 381 29.20 -9.02 -45.97
N ALA A 382 27.93 -8.88 -46.34
CA ALA A 382 27.42 -9.28 -47.67
C ALA A 382 28.05 -8.48 -48.83
N SER A 383 28.38 -7.21 -48.57
CA SER A 383 29.05 -6.36 -49.54
C SER A 383 30.55 -6.66 -49.73
N LEU A 384 31.26 -6.88 -48.61
CA LEU A 384 32.70 -7.06 -48.60
C LEU A 384 33.13 -8.53 -48.89
N PHE A 385 32.30 -9.49 -48.49
CA PHE A 385 32.57 -10.91 -48.56
C PHE A 385 31.38 -11.70 -49.14
N PRO A 386 31.04 -11.52 -50.43
CA PRO A 386 29.82 -12.13 -51.03
C PRO A 386 29.87 -13.69 -51.09
N GLN A 387 31.01 -14.28 -50.77
CA GLN A 387 31.17 -15.75 -50.71
C GLN A 387 30.59 -16.35 -49.43
N ILE A 388 30.29 -15.56 -48.38
CA ILE A 388 29.76 -16.03 -47.10
C ILE A 388 28.26 -16.23 -47.24
N SER A 389 27.81 -17.47 -47.05
CA SER A 389 26.37 -17.80 -47.08
C SER A 389 25.73 -17.69 -45.70
N LYS A 390 26.47 -18.07 -44.66
CA LYS A 390 26.02 -17.95 -43.24
C LYS A 390 27.14 -17.46 -42.38
N PHE A 391 26.74 -16.67 -41.40
CA PHE A 391 27.64 -16.05 -40.43
C PHE A 391 27.05 -16.14 -39.01
N ALA A 392 27.83 -16.55 -38.04
CA ALA A 392 27.47 -16.51 -36.64
C ALA A 392 28.62 -15.94 -35.81
N LEU A 393 28.28 -15.19 -34.79
CA LEU A 393 29.23 -14.57 -33.88
C LEU A 393 28.85 -14.97 -32.45
N GLN A 394 29.80 -15.53 -31.71
CA GLN A 394 29.55 -15.96 -30.35
C GLN A 394 30.79 -15.79 -29.48
N ARG A 395 30.59 -15.48 -28.19
CA ARG A 395 31.63 -15.52 -27.19
C ARG A 395 31.80 -16.95 -26.68
N VAL A 396 33.01 -17.43 -26.67
CA VAL A 396 33.37 -18.78 -26.19
C VAL A 396 34.30 -18.65 -24.99
N VAL A 397 34.04 -19.49 -24.02
CA VAL A 397 34.91 -19.67 -22.85
C VAL A 397 35.64 -21.00 -23.04
N GLU A 398 36.96 -20.94 -23.17
CA GLU A 398 37.78 -22.11 -23.25
C GLU A 398 38.31 -22.48 -21.86
N VAL A 399 38.11 -23.73 -21.47
CA VAL A 399 38.57 -24.27 -20.19
C VAL A 399 39.71 -25.25 -20.47
N ASN A 400 40.84 -24.99 -19.88
CA ASN A 400 41.95 -25.88 -20.02
C ASN A 400 41.78 -27.12 -19.14
N ARG A 401 42.14 -28.30 -19.62
CA ARG A 401 41.94 -29.58 -18.91
C ARG A 401 42.76 -29.65 -17.61
N ASP A 402 43.93 -29.05 -17.61
CA ASP A 402 44.96 -29.23 -16.56
C ASP A 402 45.19 -27.96 -15.69
N SER A 403 44.49 -26.87 -15.93
CA SER A 403 44.58 -25.64 -15.15
C SER A 403 43.22 -24.99 -14.90
N THR A 404 43.12 -24.19 -13.85
CA THR A 404 41.91 -23.38 -13.53
C THR A 404 41.80 -22.13 -14.39
N ASP A 405 42.72 -21.90 -15.34
CA ASP A 405 42.74 -20.73 -16.20
C ASP A 405 41.65 -20.87 -17.31
N THR A 406 40.81 -19.88 -17.41
CA THR A 406 39.80 -19.75 -18.45
C THR A 406 40.18 -18.65 -19.42
N HIS A 407 40.27 -18.97 -20.70
CA HIS A 407 40.47 -17.97 -21.76
C HIS A 407 39.13 -17.65 -22.43
N GLN A 408 38.84 -16.36 -22.61
CA GLN A 408 37.63 -15.91 -23.27
C GLN A 408 38.01 -15.26 -24.60
N TYR A 409 37.36 -15.71 -25.67
CA TYR A 409 37.54 -15.13 -27.00
C TYR A 409 36.24 -15.11 -27.80
N VAL A 410 36.21 -14.32 -28.84
CA VAL A 410 35.05 -14.27 -29.76
C VAL A 410 35.31 -15.24 -30.90
N THR A 411 34.31 -16.06 -31.23
CA THR A 411 34.38 -16.99 -32.37
C THR A 411 33.45 -16.50 -33.46
N ALA A 412 33.96 -16.33 -34.65
CA ALA A 412 33.20 -16.12 -35.87
C ALA A 412 33.13 -17.41 -36.67
N ILE A 413 31.94 -17.97 -36.84
CA ILE A 413 31.71 -19.16 -37.62
C ILE A 413 31.19 -18.72 -38.99
N ILE A 414 31.89 -19.13 -40.06
CA ILE A 414 31.53 -18.80 -41.42
C ILE A 414 31.24 -20.07 -42.23
N GLU A 415 30.22 -20.01 -43.07
CA GLU A 415 29.88 -21.03 -44.04
C GLU A 415 29.98 -20.44 -45.44
N SER A 416 30.76 -21.05 -46.36
CA SER A 416 30.89 -20.58 -47.74
C SER A 416 29.92 -21.31 -48.67
N ASP A 417 29.55 -20.64 -49.74
CA ASP A 417 28.78 -21.28 -50.81
C ASP A 417 29.63 -22.38 -51.48
N LYS A 418 29.02 -23.56 -51.80
CA LYS A 418 29.69 -24.74 -52.36
C LYS A 418 30.51 -24.50 -53.60
N ARG A 419 30.36 -23.35 -54.28
CA ARG A 419 31.04 -23.00 -55.54
C ARG A 419 32.26 -22.10 -55.40
N LYS A 420 32.55 -21.55 -54.22
CA LYS A 420 33.69 -20.62 -54.01
C LYS A 420 34.36 -20.95 -52.67
N SER A 421 35.57 -21.53 -52.74
CA SER A 421 36.42 -21.75 -51.58
C SER A 421 37.14 -20.47 -51.15
N PHE A 422 37.21 -20.21 -49.86
CA PHE A 422 38.05 -19.10 -49.31
C PHE A 422 39.53 -19.43 -49.46
N SER A 423 40.29 -18.44 -49.96
CA SER A 423 41.75 -18.48 -49.88
C SER A 423 42.21 -18.04 -48.46
N GLU A 424 43.40 -18.46 -48.08
CA GLU A 424 43.97 -18.06 -46.78
C GLU A 424 44.13 -16.53 -46.61
N GLU A 425 44.37 -15.84 -47.71
CA GLU A 425 44.45 -14.36 -47.72
C GLU A 425 43.08 -13.69 -47.47
N GLU A 426 42.00 -14.28 -47.97
CA GLU A 426 40.64 -13.75 -47.74
C GLU A 426 40.20 -14.00 -46.31
N ILE A 427 40.56 -15.14 -45.71
CA ILE A 427 40.28 -15.40 -44.28
C ILE A 427 41.05 -14.42 -43.39
N LYS A 428 42.29 -14.10 -43.76
CA LYS A 428 43.08 -13.11 -43.02
C LYS A 428 42.52 -11.69 -43.13
N LYS A 429 42.01 -11.31 -44.30
CA LYS A 429 41.33 -10.02 -44.51
C LYS A 429 40.03 -9.96 -43.67
N LEU A 430 39.23 -11.01 -43.68
CA LEU A 430 38.02 -11.11 -42.87
C LEU A 430 38.32 -11.03 -41.37
N HIS A 431 39.35 -11.75 -40.90
CA HIS A 431 39.78 -11.72 -39.52
C HIS A 431 40.16 -10.29 -39.07
N ASN A 432 40.99 -9.59 -39.86
CA ASN A 432 41.43 -8.23 -39.52
C ASN A 432 40.28 -7.23 -39.56
N TRP A 433 39.34 -7.37 -40.49
CA TRP A 433 38.16 -6.53 -40.58
C TRP A 433 37.22 -6.76 -39.40
N LEU A 434 36.96 -8.03 -39.00
CA LEU A 434 36.15 -8.36 -37.86
C LEU A 434 36.78 -7.87 -36.55
N LEU A 435 38.11 -8.02 -36.35
CA LEU A 435 38.80 -7.48 -35.19
C LEU A 435 38.58 -5.98 -35.02
N ALA A 436 38.72 -5.22 -36.13
CA ALA A 436 38.55 -3.77 -36.10
C ALA A 436 37.10 -3.36 -35.83
N ARG A 437 36.11 -4.13 -36.36
CA ARG A 437 34.68 -3.78 -36.27
C ARG A 437 34.08 -4.17 -34.93
N ILE A 438 34.51 -5.30 -34.38
CA ILE A 438 33.99 -5.85 -33.11
C ILE A 438 34.70 -5.22 -31.89
N LYS A 439 35.91 -4.66 -32.10
CA LYS A 439 36.78 -4.11 -31.06
C LYS A 439 37.05 -5.13 -29.94
N THR A 440 37.53 -6.29 -30.30
CA THR A 440 37.94 -7.38 -29.36
C THR A 440 39.39 -7.68 -29.51
N ASP A 441 40.04 -8.08 -28.39
CA ASP A 441 41.47 -8.38 -28.37
C ASP A 441 41.76 -9.79 -28.89
N SER A 442 40.78 -10.68 -28.92
CA SER A 442 40.95 -12.07 -29.40
C SER A 442 39.76 -12.54 -30.19
N LEU A 443 40.00 -12.95 -31.44
CA LEU A 443 39.02 -13.47 -32.38
C LEU A 443 39.52 -14.73 -33.06
N ILE A 444 38.71 -15.76 -33.13
CA ILE A 444 39.00 -16.98 -33.90
C ILE A 444 37.93 -17.10 -35.01
N VAL A 445 38.37 -17.29 -36.24
CA VAL A 445 37.49 -17.54 -37.38
C VAL A 445 37.50 -19.05 -37.70
N ILE A 446 36.32 -19.66 -37.59
CA ILE A 446 36.14 -21.08 -37.87
C ILE A 446 35.33 -21.22 -39.17
N LYS A 447 35.93 -21.97 -40.13
CA LYS A 447 35.26 -22.37 -41.37
C LYS A 447 34.46 -23.66 -41.13
N ARG A 448 33.14 -23.56 -41.34
CA ARG A 448 32.27 -24.75 -41.28
C ARG A 448 32.16 -25.35 -42.68
N GLU A 449 32.60 -26.60 -42.86
CA GLU A 449 32.37 -27.36 -44.09
C GLU A 449 30.96 -27.95 -44.06
N VAL A 450 30.19 -27.69 -45.11
CA VAL A 450 28.87 -28.30 -45.29
C VAL A 450 29.09 -29.67 -45.88
N ARG A 451 28.77 -30.72 -45.13
CA ARG A 451 28.71 -32.09 -45.61
C ARG A 451 27.56 -32.27 -46.58
#